data_738b71901111ae586b9871afe327ff45
#
_entry.id   738b71901111ae586b9871afe327ff45
#
_cell.length_a   1.000
_cell.length_b   1.000
_cell.length_c   1.000
_cell.angle_alpha   90.00
_cell.angle_beta   90.00
_cell.angle_gamma   90.00
#
_symmetry.space_group_name_H-M   'P 1'
#
loop_
_entity.id
_entity.type
_entity.pdbx_description
1 polymer ?
#
loop_
_entity_poly.entity_id
_entity_poly.type
_entity_poly.pdbx_seq_one_letter_code
_entity_poly.pdbx_strand_id
1 'polypeptide(L)'
;DDIIYTDFRNKYSNIYDDEDQIRYELSNRMNLKWNWGNIVSSIRWNHMINNKLFMNATAAYTRYRFDMGVGTKMKSTTTYTDSIKKESSEVFMGYQSGIEDYTFKADYDYAPHPNHDVKFGLNYTYHTFRPGVSVARIDIKESGQTLAVDTMIGDKNVYSHETMFYAEDNISIGYALKANLGLHYSFFNVQKETYHSLQPRLGLRLLANDNLSFKAGYAAMSQNVHLLSNSYVSLPTDLWVPVTKRIKPMRSHQYSVGAFYNLKDILDLSVEGYYKSMHNLIE
;
A
#
# COMPACT_ATOMS: atom_id res chain seq x y z
N ASP A 1 13.70 0.99 -8.34
CA ASP A 1 12.87 -0.09 -8.91
C ASP A 1 13.75 -1.32 -9.08
N ASP A 2 13.35 -2.45 -8.48
CA ASP A 2 14.02 -3.72 -8.64
C ASP A 2 13.39 -4.49 -9.79
N ILE A 3 14.22 -4.98 -10.72
CA ILE A 3 13.76 -5.74 -11.89
C ILE A 3 14.47 -7.10 -11.86
N ILE A 4 13.69 -8.17 -11.79
CA ILE A 4 14.17 -9.53 -11.98
C ILE A 4 13.69 -10.00 -13.35
N TYR A 5 14.63 -10.34 -14.21
CA TYR A 5 14.36 -10.88 -15.52
C TYR A 5 15.08 -12.22 -15.68
N THR A 6 14.36 -13.26 -16.06
CA THR A 6 14.90 -14.58 -16.31
C THR A 6 14.43 -15.08 -17.67
N ASP A 7 15.34 -15.56 -18.48
CA ASP A 7 15.11 -16.03 -19.85
C ASP A 7 15.64 -17.47 -20.01
N PHE A 8 14.75 -18.41 -20.24
CA PHE A 8 15.07 -19.80 -20.51
C PHE A 8 14.89 -20.10 -21.99
N ARG A 9 15.90 -20.69 -22.63
CA ARG A 9 15.85 -21.05 -24.06
C ARG A 9 16.25 -22.51 -24.24
N ASN A 10 15.41 -23.26 -24.96
CA ASN A 10 15.69 -24.60 -25.40
C ASN A 10 15.52 -24.67 -26.89
N LYS A 11 16.45 -25.35 -27.56
CA LYS A 11 16.39 -25.61 -29.00
C LYS A 11 16.60 -27.09 -29.26
N TYR A 12 15.68 -27.70 -29.98
CA TYR A 12 15.74 -29.09 -30.38
C TYR A 12 15.73 -29.16 -31.92
N SER A 13 16.55 -30.05 -32.50
CA SER A 13 16.51 -30.34 -33.93
C SER A 13 16.58 -31.85 -34.13
N ASN A 14 15.63 -32.41 -34.87
CA ASN A 14 15.62 -33.82 -35.23
C ASN A 14 15.42 -33.95 -36.75
N ILE A 15 16.10 -34.93 -37.34
CA ILE A 15 15.88 -35.39 -38.72
C ILE A 15 14.96 -36.60 -38.58
N TYR A 16 13.75 -36.53 -39.15
CA TYR A 16 12.72 -37.56 -38.92
C TYR A 16 12.68 -38.61 -40.04
N ASP A 17 13.22 -38.32 -41.22
CA ASP A 17 13.24 -39.27 -42.35
C ASP A 17 14.46 -39.00 -43.23
N ASP A 18 15.29 -40.02 -43.43
CA ASP A 18 16.48 -39.95 -44.26
C ASP A 18 16.14 -40.01 -45.75
N GLU A 19 15.01 -40.61 -46.18
CA GLU A 19 14.58 -40.69 -47.56
C GLU A 19 13.94 -39.40 -48.05
N ASP A 20 13.14 -38.70 -47.23
CA ASP A 20 12.45 -37.45 -47.58
C ASP A 20 13.17 -36.18 -47.16
N GLN A 21 14.29 -36.29 -46.46
CA GLN A 21 15.07 -35.15 -45.90
C GLN A 21 14.25 -34.14 -45.14
N ILE A 22 13.23 -34.59 -44.37
CA ILE A 22 12.41 -33.72 -43.54
C ILE A 22 13.18 -33.36 -42.27
N ARG A 23 13.43 -32.07 -42.10
CA ARG A 23 14.09 -31.52 -40.91
C ARG A 23 13.10 -30.73 -40.05
N TYR A 24 13.01 -31.08 -38.76
CA TYR A 24 12.21 -30.38 -37.80
C TYR A 24 13.09 -29.64 -36.79
N GLU A 25 12.82 -28.33 -36.58
CA GLU A 25 13.47 -27.51 -35.58
C GLU A 25 12.41 -26.89 -34.66
N LEU A 26 12.55 -27.08 -33.36
CA LEU A 26 11.71 -26.48 -32.32
C LEU A 26 12.56 -25.57 -31.44
N SER A 27 12.13 -24.33 -31.30
CA SER A 27 12.69 -23.36 -30.34
C SER A 27 11.63 -22.94 -29.34
N ASN A 28 11.92 -23.13 -28.08
CA ASN A 28 11.08 -22.67 -26.98
C ASN A 28 11.84 -21.63 -26.16
N ARG A 29 11.17 -20.52 -25.86
CA ARG A 29 11.68 -19.45 -25.02
C ARG A 29 10.64 -19.09 -23.98
N MET A 30 11.01 -19.10 -22.71
CA MET A 30 10.20 -18.66 -21.59
C MET A 30 10.91 -17.49 -20.91
N ASN A 31 10.18 -16.42 -20.66
CA ASN A 31 10.68 -15.27 -19.91
C ASN A 31 9.78 -14.98 -18.71
N LEU A 32 10.41 -14.68 -17.59
CA LEU A 32 9.80 -14.21 -16.36
C LEU A 32 10.27 -12.79 -16.12
N LYS A 33 9.35 -11.90 -15.85
CA LYS A 33 9.65 -10.51 -15.52
C LYS A 33 8.94 -10.15 -14.23
N TRP A 34 9.70 -9.61 -13.27
CA TRP A 34 9.19 -8.97 -12.06
C TRP A 34 9.79 -7.60 -11.95
N ASN A 35 8.93 -6.64 -11.63
CA ASN A 35 9.33 -5.26 -11.41
C ASN A 35 8.49 -4.71 -10.26
N TRP A 36 9.15 -4.16 -9.26
CA TRP A 36 8.48 -3.43 -8.18
C TRP A 36 9.32 -2.21 -7.79
N GLY A 37 8.64 -1.22 -7.24
CA GLY A 37 9.35 -0.03 -6.80
C GLY A 37 8.46 1.01 -6.16
N ASN A 38 9.11 1.87 -5.39
CA ASN A 38 8.50 2.99 -4.70
C ASN A 38 9.15 4.29 -5.16
N ILE A 39 8.33 5.33 -5.29
CA ILE A 39 8.79 6.70 -5.44
C ILE A 39 8.16 7.51 -4.32
N VAL A 40 8.97 8.28 -3.61
CA VAL A 40 8.52 9.23 -2.60
C VAL A 40 9.21 10.56 -2.86
N SER A 41 8.41 11.62 -2.98
CA SER A 41 8.89 12.98 -3.12
C SER A 41 8.07 13.90 -2.25
N SER A 42 8.70 14.84 -1.54
CA SER A 42 7.96 15.78 -0.70
C SER A 42 8.66 17.13 -0.64
N ILE A 43 7.85 18.16 -0.51
CA ILE A 43 8.26 19.54 -0.24
C ILE A 43 7.59 19.95 1.06
N ARG A 44 8.38 20.50 1.99
CA ARG A 44 7.91 21.00 3.29
C ARG A 44 8.26 22.47 3.45
N TRP A 45 7.28 23.24 3.89
CA TRP A 45 7.43 24.63 4.23
C TRP A 45 7.07 24.84 5.70
N ASN A 46 8.05 25.35 6.46
CA ASN A 46 7.91 25.69 7.87
C ASN A 46 7.81 27.20 8.01
N HIS A 47 6.85 27.69 8.76
CA HIS A 47 6.64 29.12 8.96
C HIS A 47 6.21 29.43 10.39
N MET A 48 6.97 30.32 11.03
CA MET A 48 6.60 30.88 12.33
C MET A 48 5.69 32.08 12.09
N ILE A 49 4.38 31.90 12.31
CA ILE A 49 3.40 32.99 12.12
C ILE A 49 3.56 34.06 13.19
N ASN A 50 3.76 33.61 14.42
CA ASN A 50 4.12 34.46 15.57
C ASN A 50 4.78 33.62 16.66
N ASN A 51 5.14 34.22 17.82
CA ASN A 51 5.84 33.54 18.92
C ASN A 51 5.08 32.38 19.56
N LYS A 52 3.79 32.21 19.25
CA LYS A 52 2.91 31.18 19.83
C LYS A 52 2.34 30.22 18.78
N LEU A 53 2.46 30.54 17.49
CA LEU A 53 1.85 29.79 16.41
C LEU A 53 2.89 29.48 15.32
N PHE A 54 3.14 28.21 15.15
CA PHE A 54 3.99 27.65 14.10
C PHE A 54 3.14 26.84 13.11
N MET A 55 3.49 26.91 11.85
CA MET A 55 2.84 26.16 10.78
C MET A 55 3.86 25.30 10.02
N ASN A 56 3.45 24.10 9.69
CA ASN A 56 4.17 23.18 8.79
C ASN A 56 3.23 22.76 7.67
N ALA A 57 3.52 23.16 6.44
CA ALA A 57 2.80 22.74 5.26
C ALA A 57 3.66 21.74 4.45
N THR A 58 3.07 20.61 4.07
CA THR A 58 3.76 19.57 3.31
C THR A 58 2.94 19.18 2.10
N ALA A 59 3.55 19.16 0.92
CA ALA A 59 3.01 18.51 -0.27
C ALA A 59 3.88 17.30 -0.60
N ALA A 60 3.25 16.15 -0.84
CA ALA A 60 3.95 14.92 -1.10
C ALA A 60 3.32 14.15 -2.25
N TYR A 61 4.16 13.44 -2.98
CA TYR A 61 3.80 12.46 -3.98
C TYR A 61 4.42 11.12 -3.58
N THR A 62 3.60 10.06 -3.57
CA THR A 62 4.06 8.70 -3.35
C THR A 62 3.48 7.76 -4.39
N ARG A 63 4.27 6.77 -4.82
CA ARG A 63 3.84 5.75 -5.76
C ARG A 63 4.47 4.42 -5.42
N TYR A 64 3.65 3.39 -5.29
CA TYR A 64 4.04 2.00 -5.31
C TYR A 64 3.54 1.35 -6.59
N ARG A 65 4.38 0.53 -7.23
CA ARG A 65 4.01 -0.30 -8.38
C ARG A 65 4.61 -1.68 -8.24
N PHE A 66 3.83 -2.64 -8.70
CA PHE A 66 4.24 -4.03 -8.86
C PHE A 66 3.74 -4.54 -10.21
N ASP A 67 4.65 -5.10 -11.01
CA ASP A 67 4.37 -5.69 -12.31
C ASP A 67 5.02 -7.07 -12.37
N MET A 68 4.24 -8.10 -12.68
CA MET A 68 4.70 -9.46 -12.92
C MET A 68 4.25 -9.92 -14.29
N GLY A 69 5.09 -10.66 -15.00
CA GLY A 69 4.72 -11.21 -16.30
C GLY A 69 5.45 -12.52 -16.62
N VAL A 70 4.73 -13.41 -17.27
CA VAL A 70 5.24 -14.66 -17.83
C VAL A 70 4.98 -14.67 -19.33
N GLY A 71 6.01 -14.81 -20.13
CA GLY A 71 5.93 -14.92 -21.58
C GLY A 71 6.47 -16.27 -22.04
N THR A 72 5.78 -16.92 -22.95
CA THR A 72 6.24 -18.12 -23.62
C THR A 72 6.18 -17.91 -25.12
N LYS A 73 7.29 -18.19 -25.81
CA LYS A 73 7.38 -18.13 -27.27
C LYS A 73 7.89 -19.44 -27.82
N MET A 74 7.06 -20.09 -28.62
CA MET A 74 7.39 -21.32 -29.32
C MET A 74 7.52 -21.01 -30.83
N LYS A 75 8.55 -21.54 -31.46
CA LYS A 75 8.74 -21.48 -32.89
C LYS A 75 9.03 -22.86 -33.38
N SER A 76 8.30 -23.32 -34.40
CA SER A 76 8.60 -24.53 -35.14
C SER A 76 8.95 -24.20 -36.58
N THR A 77 9.93 -24.89 -37.12
CA THR A 77 10.28 -24.82 -38.52
C THR A 77 10.40 -26.25 -39.04
N THR A 78 9.55 -26.59 -40.00
CA THR A 78 9.61 -27.87 -40.71
C THR A 78 10.09 -27.60 -42.12
N THR A 79 11.23 -28.18 -42.48
CA THR A 79 11.83 -28.07 -43.81
C THR A 79 11.53 -29.36 -44.54
N TYR A 80 10.81 -29.26 -45.64
CA TYR A 80 10.57 -30.31 -46.63
C TYR A 80 11.51 -30.10 -47.81
N THR A 81 11.63 -31.10 -48.71
CA THR A 81 12.44 -31.01 -49.91
C THR A 81 12.13 -29.78 -50.76
N ASP A 82 10.82 -29.42 -50.88
CA ASP A 82 10.36 -28.34 -51.79
C ASP A 82 9.74 -27.16 -51.06
N SER A 83 9.64 -27.17 -49.72
CA SER A 83 8.99 -26.12 -48.98
C SER A 83 9.46 -26.00 -47.51
N ILE A 84 9.22 -24.82 -46.91
CA ILE A 84 9.52 -24.56 -45.51
C ILE A 84 8.24 -24.08 -44.83
N LYS A 85 7.77 -24.82 -43.85
CA LYS A 85 6.64 -24.43 -42.98
C LYS A 85 7.18 -23.81 -41.69
N LYS A 86 6.76 -22.59 -41.38
CA LYS A 86 7.11 -21.89 -40.15
C LYS A 86 5.85 -21.58 -39.34
N GLU A 87 5.88 -21.93 -38.06
CA GLU A 87 4.80 -21.67 -37.13
C GLU A 87 5.36 -20.98 -35.88
N SER A 88 4.58 -20.10 -35.28
CA SER A 88 4.97 -19.46 -34.02
C SER A 88 3.76 -19.22 -33.13
N SER A 89 3.94 -19.48 -31.86
CA SER A 89 2.97 -19.13 -30.82
C SER A 89 3.68 -18.31 -29.77
N GLU A 90 3.09 -17.16 -29.44
CA GLU A 90 3.55 -16.29 -28.34
C GLU A 90 2.39 -16.06 -27.40
N VAL A 91 2.58 -16.42 -26.14
CA VAL A 91 1.60 -16.22 -25.06
C VAL A 91 2.27 -15.40 -23.98
N PHE A 92 1.65 -14.31 -23.58
CA PHE A 92 2.06 -13.50 -22.46
C PHE A 92 0.91 -13.37 -21.48
N MET A 93 1.21 -13.61 -20.19
CA MET A 93 0.31 -13.34 -19.08
C MET A 93 1.00 -12.40 -18.08
N GLY A 94 0.29 -11.37 -17.65
CA GLY A 94 0.83 -10.38 -16.73
C GLY A 94 -0.17 -9.99 -15.66
N TYR A 95 0.36 -9.49 -14.57
CA TYR A 95 -0.39 -8.91 -13.45
C TYR A 95 0.26 -7.59 -13.05
N GLN A 96 -0.55 -6.55 -12.87
CA GLN A 96 -0.10 -5.22 -12.49
C GLN A 96 -0.92 -4.70 -11.32
N SER A 97 -0.26 -4.17 -10.31
CA SER A 97 -0.89 -3.58 -9.13
C SER A 97 -0.15 -2.33 -8.67
N GLY A 98 -0.81 -1.47 -7.89
CA GLY A 98 -0.15 -0.31 -7.32
C GLY A 98 -1.08 0.69 -6.67
N ILE A 99 -0.47 1.68 -6.03
CA ILE A 99 -1.13 2.86 -5.49
C ILE A 99 -0.29 4.10 -5.78
N GLU A 100 -0.96 5.21 -6.05
CA GLU A 100 -0.34 6.51 -6.29
C GLU A 100 -1.12 7.57 -5.51
N ASP A 101 -0.40 8.36 -4.70
CA ASP A 101 -1.00 9.32 -3.80
C ASP A 101 -0.41 10.71 -4.00
N TYR A 102 -1.30 11.71 -4.02
CA TYR A 102 -0.97 13.12 -3.89
C TYR A 102 -1.51 13.61 -2.55
N THR A 103 -0.62 14.02 -1.66
CA THR A 103 -0.98 14.44 -0.30
C THR A 103 -0.63 15.89 -0.08
N PHE A 104 -1.56 16.63 0.51
CA PHE A 104 -1.34 17.95 1.07
C PHE A 104 -1.69 17.93 2.57
N LYS A 105 -0.77 18.40 3.40
CA LYS A 105 -0.93 18.45 4.85
C LYS A 105 -0.56 19.84 5.37
N ALA A 106 -1.37 20.37 6.27
CA ALA A 106 -1.06 21.59 7.00
C ALA A 106 -1.27 21.34 8.50
N ASP A 107 -0.19 21.45 9.25
CA ASP A 107 -0.15 21.26 10.70
C ASP A 107 0.17 22.59 11.39
N TYR A 108 -0.49 22.84 12.48
CA TYR A 108 -0.30 24.01 13.32
C TYR A 108 0.02 23.58 14.75
N ASP A 109 1.10 24.13 15.30
CA ASP A 109 1.45 24.04 16.71
C ASP A 109 1.17 25.40 17.36
N TYR A 110 0.28 25.43 18.36
CA TYR A 110 -0.16 26.63 19.03
C TYR A 110 0.01 26.53 20.53
N ALA A 111 0.86 27.37 21.08
CA ALA A 111 1.13 27.48 22.51
C ALA A 111 0.47 28.75 23.09
N PRO A 112 -0.86 28.77 23.37
CA PRO A 112 -1.54 29.96 23.89
C PRO A 112 -1.09 30.31 25.31
N HIS A 113 -0.80 29.29 26.12
CA HIS A 113 -0.41 29.39 27.52
C HIS A 113 0.60 28.29 27.86
N PRO A 114 1.50 28.45 28.86
CA PRO A 114 2.49 27.43 29.24
C PRO A 114 1.91 26.04 29.58
N ASN A 115 0.64 25.99 30.00
CA ASN A 115 -0.04 24.77 30.36
C ASN A 115 -0.79 24.10 29.18
N HIS A 116 -0.82 24.71 28.00
CA HIS A 116 -1.54 24.23 26.83
C HIS A 116 -0.61 24.18 25.61
N ASP A 117 -0.52 23.02 25.01
CA ASP A 117 0.15 22.80 23.75
C ASP A 117 -0.86 22.20 22.76
N VAL A 118 -1.45 23.09 21.97
CA VAL A 118 -2.56 22.76 21.04
C VAL A 118 -1.98 22.47 19.67
N LYS A 119 -2.35 21.32 19.10
CA LYS A 119 -2.03 20.97 17.73
C LYS A 119 -3.30 20.76 16.94
N PHE A 120 -3.36 21.33 15.77
CA PHE A 120 -4.49 21.14 14.86
C PHE A 120 -4.05 21.20 13.42
N GLY A 121 -4.84 20.60 12.54
CA GLY A 121 -4.47 20.61 11.13
C GLY A 121 -5.46 19.89 10.25
N LEU A 122 -5.09 19.86 8.99
CA LEU A 122 -5.80 19.11 7.96
C LEU A 122 -4.81 18.26 7.17
N ASN A 123 -5.29 17.12 6.70
CA ASN A 123 -4.62 16.28 5.73
C ASN A 123 -5.61 15.95 4.60
N TYR A 124 -5.19 16.15 3.37
CA TYR A 124 -5.94 15.76 2.17
C TYR A 124 -5.06 14.85 1.33
N THR A 125 -5.61 13.69 0.93
CA THR A 125 -4.92 12.77 0.03
C THR A 125 -5.85 12.37 -1.11
N TYR A 126 -5.35 12.52 -2.33
CA TYR A 126 -5.95 11.97 -3.52
C TYR A 126 -5.25 10.66 -3.87
N HIS A 127 -6.00 9.55 -3.83
CA HIS A 127 -5.51 8.22 -4.12
C HIS A 127 -5.91 7.76 -5.51
N THR A 128 -4.97 7.12 -6.21
CA THR A 128 -5.22 6.35 -7.42
C THR A 128 -4.82 4.90 -7.15
N PHE A 129 -5.80 4.03 -6.99
CA PHE A 129 -5.57 2.60 -6.82
C PHE A 129 -5.56 1.92 -8.19
N ARG A 130 -4.66 0.97 -8.34
CA ARG A 130 -4.61 0.00 -9.44
C ARG A 130 -4.82 -1.38 -8.83
N PRO A 131 -6.08 -1.83 -8.70
CA PRO A 131 -6.44 -2.98 -7.85
C PRO A 131 -6.12 -4.33 -8.45
N GLY A 132 -5.15 -4.38 -9.37
CA GLY A 132 -4.73 -5.60 -10.03
C GLY A 132 -5.43 -5.80 -11.37
N VAL A 133 -4.63 -5.74 -12.41
CA VAL A 133 -5.06 -5.97 -13.79
C VAL A 133 -4.32 -7.17 -14.33
N SER A 134 -5.08 -8.18 -14.77
CA SER A 134 -4.52 -9.31 -15.52
C SER A 134 -4.51 -8.98 -16.99
N VAL A 135 -3.36 -9.14 -17.63
CA VAL A 135 -3.15 -8.92 -19.07
C VAL A 135 -2.86 -10.26 -19.70
N ALA A 136 -3.56 -10.60 -20.77
CA ALA A 136 -3.29 -11.78 -21.57
C ALA A 136 -3.13 -11.38 -23.04
N ARG A 137 -2.01 -11.78 -23.65
CA ARG A 137 -1.72 -11.60 -25.07
C ARG A 137 -1.40 -12.95 -25.68
N ILE A 138 -2.06 -13.27 -26.77
CA ILE A 138 -1.87 -14.51 -27.53
C ILE A 138 -1.67 -14.11 -28.98
N ASP A 139 -0.58 -14.54 -29.57
CA ASP A 139 -0.26 -14.36 -30.97
C ASP A 139 0.15 -15.72 -31.56
N ILE A 140 -0.70 -16.29 -32.41
CA ILE A 140 -0.48 -17.58 -33.05
C ILE A 140 -0.44 -17.36 -34.57
N LYS A 141 0.66 -17.77 -35.18
CA LYS A 141 0.86 -17.74 -36.62
C LYS A 141 1.06 -19.16 -37.11
N GLU A 142 0.13 -19.62 -37.93
CA GLU A 142 0.12 -20.96 -38.48
C GLU A 142 -0.33 -20.91 -39.95
N SER A 143 0.48 -21.48 -40.87
CA SER A 143 0.12 -21.66 -42.27
C SER A 143 -0.44 -20.41 -42.95
N GLY A 144 0.12 -19.22 -42.67
CA GLY A 144 -0.32 -17.96 -43.24
C GLY A 144 -1.52 -17.30 -42.56
N GLN A 145 -2.12 -17.95 -41.56
CA GLN A 145 -3.16 -17.38 -40.70
C GLN A 145 -2.56 -16.80 -39.41
N THR A 146 -3.15 -15.72 -38.92
CA THR A 146 -2.74 -15.11 -37.65
C THR A 146 -3.97 -14.99 -36.74
N LEU A 147 -3.89 -15.54 -35.53
CA LEU A 147 -4.80 -15.29 -34.46
C LEU A 147 -4.09 -14.41 -33.43
N ALA A 148 -4.60 -13.22 -33.19
CA ALA A 148 -4.07 -12.30 -32.19
C ALA A 148 -5.18 -11.94 -31.19
N VAL A 149 -4.93 -12.15 -29.90
CA VAL A 149 -5.81 -11.75 -28.80
C VAL A 149 -4.99 -10.89 -27.83
N ASP A 150 -5.47 -9.69 -27.56
CA ASP A 150 -4.93 -8.80 -26.52
C ASP A 150 -6.10 -8.40 -25.60
N THR A 151 -6.10 -8.89 -24.39
CA THR A 151 -7.18 -8.65 -23.44
C THR A 151 -6.65 -8.23 -22.09
N MET A 152 -7.44 -7.40 -21.40
CA MET A 152 -7.16 -6.91 -20.08
C MET A 152 -8.39 -7.15 -19.20
N ILE A 153 -8.20 -7.81 -18.06
CA ILE A 153 -9.25 -8.14 -17.11
C ILE A 153 -8.96 -7.41 -15.80
N GLY A 154 -9.94 -6.64 -15.31
CA GLY A 154 -9.88 -5.86 -14.09
C GLY A 154 -10.17 -4.37 -14.33
N ASP A 155 -10.47 -3.65 -13.25
CA ASP A 155 -10.64 -2.20 -13.30
C ASP A 155 -9.28 -1.51 -13.41
N LYS A 156 -9.15 -0.62 -14.38
CA LYS A 156 -7.88 0.08 -14.63
C LYS A 156 -7.44 0.91 -13.43
N ASN A 157 -8.35 1.72 -12.89
CA ASN A 157 -8.04 2.60 -11.75
C ASN A 157 -9.29 2.84 -10.91
N VAL A 158 -9.10 2.92 -9.60
CA VAL A 158 -10.10 3.40 -8.64
C VAL A 158 -9.56 4.66 -7.98
N TYR A 159 -10.37 5.72 -7.97
CA TYR A 159 -9.99 7.01 -7.42
C TYR A 159 -10.71 7.27 -6.11
N SER A 160 -10.01 7.86 -5.15
CA SER A 160 -10.63 8.31 -3.90
C SER A 160 -10.01 9.59 -3.37
N HIS A 161 -10.79 10.27 -2.55
CA HIS A 161 -10.40 11.47 -1.82
C HIS A 161 -10.52 11.20 -0.33
N GLU A 162 -9.43 11.35 0.40
CA GLU A 162 -9.42 11.29 1.86
C GLU A 162 -9.11 12.66 2.43
N THR A 163 -9.98 13.14 3.31
CA THR A 163 -9.75 14.38 4.03
C THR A 163 -9.88 14.13 5.52
N MET A 164 -8.93 14.64 6.28
CA MET A 164 -8.87 14.50 7.72
C MET A 164 -8.63 15.85 8.37
N PHE A 165 -9.40 16.16 9.39
CA PHE A 165 -9.17 17.28 10.29
C PHE A 165 -8.85 16.74 11.68
N TYR A 166 -7.97 17.40 12.38
CA TYR A 166 -7.68 17.03 13.75
C TYR A 166 -7.41 18.25 14.62
N ALA A 167 -7.70 18.11 15.91
CA ALA A 167 -7.29 19.03 16.95
C ALA A 167 -6.97 18.21 18.20
N GLU A 168 -5.90 18.57 18.89
CA GLU A 168 -5.50 17.99 20.17
C GLU A 168 -4.90 19.06 21.08
N ASP A 169 -5.10 18.90 22.40
CA ASP A 169 -4.51 19.75 23.42
C ASP A 169 -3.78 18.90 24.47
N ASN A 170 -2.51 19.19 24.67
CA ASN A 170 -1.71 18.67 25.77
C ASN A 170 -1.79 19.62 26.94
N ILE A 171 -2.57 19.27 27.95
CA ILE A 171 -2.88 20.10 29.10
C ILE A 171 -2.03 19.67 30.31
N SER A 172 -1.30 20.61 30.90
CA SER A 172 -0.59 20.41 32.16
C SER A 172 -1.41 21.01 33.34
N ILE A 173 -1.90 20.15 34.23
CA ILE A 173 -2.71 20.55 35.37
C ILE A 173 -1.87 20.40 36.63
N GLY A 174 -1.28 21.51 37.06
CA GLY A 174 -0.26 21.51 38.10
C GLY A 174 0.97 20.69 37.69
N TYR A 175 1.68 20.12 38.67
CA TYR A 175 2.87 19.32 38.42
C TYR A 175 2.54 17.82 38.20
N ALA A 176 1.39 17.37 38.73
CA ALA A 176 1.08 15.96 38.88
C ALA A 176 0.29 15.38 37.69
N LEU A 177 -0.58 16.16 37.07
CA LEU A 177 -1.50 15.66 36.05
C LEU A 177 -1.22 16.27 34.69
N LYS A 178 -1.05 15.40 33.67
CA LYS A 178 -1.07 15.77 32.26
C LYS A 178 -2.20 15.05 31.56
N ALA A 179 -2.94 15.76 30.74
CA ALA A 179 -3.98 15.20 29.89
C ALA A 179 -3.72 15.55 28.44
N ASN A 180 -3.91 14.59 27.55
CA ASN A 180 -3.98 14.81 26.09
C ASN A 180 -5.42 14.54 25.66
N LEU A 181 -6.06 15.53 25.06
CA LEU A 181 -7.41 15.44 24.52
C LEU A 181 -7.34 15.67 23.02
N GLY A 182 -7.71 14.68 22.24
CA GLY A 182 -7.64 14.75 20.78
C GLY A 182 -8.94 14.31 20.12
N LEU A 183 -9.24 14.95 19.00
CA LEU A 183 -10.34 14.58 18.15
C LEU A 183 -9.87 14.62 16.70
N HIS A 184 -10.02 13.48 16.00
CA HIS A 184 -9.82 13.40 14.57
C HIS A 184 -11.17 13.16 13.90
N TYR A 185 -11.41 13.83 12.80
CA TYR A 185 -12.55 13.61 11.93
C TYR A 185 -12.07 13.40 10.51
N SER A 186 -12.43 12.26 9.93
CA SER A 186 -12.09 11.95 8.55
C SER A 186 -13.33 11.67 7.72
N PHE A 187 -13.27 12.02 6.44
CA PHE A 187 -14.19 11.56 5.46
C PHE A 187 -13.43 11.04 4.23
N PHE A 188 -13.93 9.94 3.69
CA PHE A 188 -13.35 9.22 2.58
C PHE A 188 -14.39 9.03 1.49
N ASN A 189 -14.11 9.60 0.30
CA ASN A 189 -14.99 9.50 -0.86
C ASN A 189 -14.36 8.55 -1.88
N VAL A 190 -15.10 7.52 -2.25
CA VAL A 190 -14.66 6.55 -3.24
C VAL A 190 -15.84 6.13 -4.09
N GLN A 191 -15.70 6.18 -5.42
CA GLN A 191 -16.79 5.88 -6.36
C GLN A 191 -18.03 6.77 -6.07
N LYS A 192 -19.09 6.19 -5.49
CA LYS A 192 -20.34 6.90 -5.12
C LYS A 192 -20.62 6.86 -3.62
N GLU A 193 -19.67 6.34 -2.84
CA GLU A 193 -19.82 6.17 -1.39
C GLU A 193 -18.97 7.20 -0.64
N THR A 194 -19.50 7.66 0.49
CA THR A 194 -18.79 8.54 1.42
C THR A 194 -18.83 7.95 2.81
N TYR A 195 -17.67 7.78 3.41
CA TYR A 195 -17.50 7.27 4.76
C TYR A 195 -17.01 8.37 5.68
N HIS A 196 -17.64 8.47 6.86
CA HIS A 196 -17.29 9.43 7.90
C HIS A 196 -16.77 8.68 9.13
N SER A 197 -15.78 9.23 9.79
CA SER A 197 -15.25 8.66 11.02
C SER A 197 -14.87 9.76 12.01
N LEU A 198 -15.44 9.67 13.22
CA LEU A 198 -15.04 10.46 14.37
C LEU A 198 -14.15 9.60 15.25
N GLN A 199 -12.96 10.08 15.58
CA GLN A 199 -11.90 9.31 16.20
C GLN A 199 -11.36 10.07 17.44
N PRO A 200 -12.08 10.01 18.60
CA PRO A 200 -11.62 10.61 19.83
C PRO A 200 -10.40 9.89 20.39
N ARG A 201 -9.53 10.65 21.03
CA ARG A 201 -8.34 10.19 21.74
C ARG A 201 -8.24 10.85 23.10
N LEU A 202 -7.89 10.08 24.11
CA LEU A 202 -7.67 10.53 25.47
C LEU A 202 -6.38 9.89 25.98
N GLY A 203 -5.49 10.70 26.51
CA GLY A 203 -4.31 10.27 27.24
C GLY A 203 -4.27 10.96 28.60
N LEU A 204 -4.03 10.22 29.66
CA LEU A 204 -3.85 10.74 31.01
C LEU A 204 -2.54 10.25 31.58
N ARG A 205 -1.81 11.10 32.26
CA ARG A 205 -0.64 10.78 33.08
C ARG A 205 -0.79 11.43 34.44
N LEU A 206 -0.80 10.62 35.47
CA LEU A 206 -0.80 11.04 36.88
C LEU A 206 0.56 10.70 37.49
N LEU A 207 1.26 11.69 37.99
CA LEU A 207 2.45 11.53 38.81
C LEU A 207 2.00 11.44 40.28
N ALA A 208 2.01 10.24 40.84
CA ALA A 208 1.57 10.02 42.24
C ALA A 208 2.62 10.51 43.25
N ASN A 209 3.90 10.37 42.89
CA ASN A 209 5.05 10.97 43.55
C ASN A 209 6.24 11.01 42.56
N ASP A 210 7.40 11.48 42.99
CA ASP A 210 8.57 11.65 42.13
C ASP A 210 9.04 10.34 41.44
N ASN A 211 8.70 9.20 42.02
CA ASN A 211 9.12 7.89 41.53
C ASN A 211 8.00 7.07 40.90
N LEU A 212 6.73 7.41 41.11
CA LEU A 212 5.57 6.60 40.66
C LEU A 212 4.65 7.40 39.78
N SER A 213 4.40 6.91 38.57
CA SER A 213 3.41 7.48 37.66
C SER A 213 2.47 6.42 37.09
N PHE A 214 1.23 6.83 36.84
CA PHE A 214 0.21 6.05 36.17
C PHE A 214 -0.13 6.70 34.83
N LYS A 215 -0.40 5.88 33.84
CA LYS A 215 -0.89 6.32 32.52
C LYS A 215 -2.16 5.56 32.16
N ALA A 216 -3.07 6.25 31.53
CA ALA A 216 -4.26 5.65 30.91
C ALA A 216 -4.48 6.26 29.52
N GLY A 217 -4.96 5.47 28.59
CA GLY A 217 -5.20 5.91 27.23
C GLY A 217 -6.42 5.25 26.60
N TYR A 218 -7.09 6.01 25.77
CA TYR A 218 -8.13 5.54 24.86
C TYR A 218 -7.92 6.14 23.49
N ALA A 219 -8.08 5.32 22.43
CA ALA A 219 -8.07 5.78 21.06
C ALA A 219 -9.10 5.02 20.22
N ALA A 220 -9.93 5.78 19.51
CA ALA A 220 -10.72 5.26 18.40
C ALA A 220 -9.99 5.55 17.09
N MET A 221 -9.95 4.56 16.18
CA MET A 221 -9.25 4.66 14.91
C MET A 221 -10.10 4.08 13.78
N SER A 222 -9.94 4.61 12.57
CA SER A 222 -10.56 4.11 11.35
C SER A 222 -9.52 4.01 10.23
N GLN A 223 -9.65 2.98 9.39
CA GLN A 223 -8.78 2.78 8.24
C GLN A 223 -9.63 2.55 6.99
N ASN A 224 -9.35 3.31 5.92
CA ASN A 224 -10.10 3.32 4.67
C ASN A 224 -9.35 2.66 3.51
N VAL A 225 -8.05 2.44 3.66
CA VAL A 225 -7.18 1.83 2.67
C VAL A 225 -6.62 0.53 3.24
N HIS A 226 -6.74 -0.56 2.50
CA HIS A 226 -6.35 -1.89 2.94
C HIS A 226 -5.28 -2.47 2.04
N LEU A 227 -4.36 -3.20 2.66
CA LEU A 227 -3.39 -4.02 1.97
C LEU A 227 -3.85 -5.47 2.06
N LEU A 228 -4.20 -6.06 0.92
CA LEU A 228 -4.49 -7.49 0.81
C LEU A 228 -3.19 -8.19 0.45
N SER A 229 -2.67 -9.01 1.35
CA SER A 229 -1.49 -9.83 1.11
C SER A 229 -1.89 -11.30 0.93
N ASN A 230 -1.29 -11.97 -0.05
CA ASN A 230 -1.48 -13.39 -0.24
C ASN A 230 -0.43 -14.17 0.55
N SER A 231 -0.84 -14.77 1.67
CA SER A 231 0.06 -15.50 2.58
C SER A 231 0.57 -16.85 2.03
N TYR A 232 -0.02 -17.34 0.93
CA TYR A 232 0.32 -18.66 0.35
C TYR A 232 1.49 -18.61 -0.65
N VAL A 233 1.83 -17.43 -1.14
CA VAL A 233 2.91 -17.24 -2.11
C VAL A 233 3.78 -16.11 -1.59
N SER A 234 5.06 -16.39 -1.34
CA SER A 234 6.06 -15.38 -0.92
C SER A 234 6.40 -14.38 -2.03
N LEU A 235 5.43 -13.99 -2.84
CA LEU A 235 5.56 -13.01 -3.89
C LEU A 235 5.00 -11.68 -3.40
N PRO A 236 5.59 -10.53 -3.73
CA PRO A 236 5.09 -9.21 -3.39
C PRO A 236 3.84 -8.86 -4.23
N THR A 237 2.81 -9.73 -4.17
CA THR A 237 1.53 -9.55 -4.85
C THR A 237 0.56 -8.71 -4.03
N ASP A 238 1.09 -7.85 -3.19
CA ASP A 238 0.33 -6.96 -2.33
C ASP A 238 -0.62 -6.08 -3.14
N LEU A 239 -1.88 -6.13 -2.78
CA LEU A 239 -2.95 -5.42 -3.45
C LEU A 239 -3.50 -4.31 -2.55
N TRP A 240 -3.25 -3.07 -2.92
CA TRP A 240 -3.84 -1.92 -2.26
C TRP A 240 -5.26 -1.68 -2.76
N VAL A 241 -6.22 -1.75 -1.86
CA VAL A 241 -7.64 -1.54 -2.17
C VAL A 241 -8.27 -0.53 -1.23
N PRO A 242 -9.14 0.37 -1.75
CA PRO A 242 -9.94 1.24 -0.91
C PRO A 242 -11.15 0.50 -0.34
N VAL A 243 -11.76 1.06 0.67
CA VAL A 243 -13.12 0.72 1.06
C VAL A 243 -14.09 0.94 -0.11
N THR A 244 -15.13 0.15 -0.17
CA THR A 244 -16.17 0.19 -1.20
C THR A 244 -17.52 -0.04 -0.56
N LYS A 245 -18.60 -0.02 -1.33
CA LYS A 245 -19.93 -0.37 -0.80
C LYS A 245 -19.95 -1.73 -0.08
N ARG A 246 -19.11 -2.69 -0.51
CA ARG A 246 -19.03 -4.05 0.07
C ARG A 246 -17.98 -4.14 1.18
N ILE A 247 -16.90 -3.39 1.08
CA ILE A 247 -15.78 -3.38 2.03
C ILE A 247 -15.90 -2.10 2.85
N LYS A 248 -16.35 -2.23 4.09
CA LYS A 248 -16.52 -1.08 4.99
C LYS A 248 -15.21 -0.69 5.68
N PRO A 249 -15.06 0.58 6.12
CA PRO A 249 -13.90 0.98 6.91
C PRO A 249 -13.66 0.08 8.11
N MET A 250 -12.40 -0.34 8.29
CA MET A 250 -11.99 -1.02 9.50
C MET A 250 -12.00 -0.02 10.65
N ARG A 251 -12.51 -0.42 11.82
CA ARG A 251 -12.57 0.40 13.02
C ARG A 251 -11.92 -0.33 14.18
N SER A 252 -11.22 0.40 15.03
CA SER A 252 -10.68 -0.16 16.25
C SER A 252 -10.85 0.79 17.42
N HIS A 253 -11.02 0.20 18.62
CA HIS A 253 -11.02 0.90 19.90
C HIS A 253 -9.93 0.28 20.76
N GLN A 254 -9.03 1.09 21.25
CA GLN A 254 -7.93 0.65 22.07
C GLN A 254 -7.98 1.37 23.42
N TYR A 255 -7.86 0.60 24.50
CA TYR A 255 -7.75 1.05 25.87
C TYR A 255 -6.40 0.59 26.40
N SER A 256 -5.71 1.42 27.14
CA SER A 256 -4.43 1.08 27.78
C SER A 256 -4.34 1.68 29.18
N VAL A 257 -3.69 0.96 30.07
CA VAL A 257 -3.35 1.42 31.43
C VAL A 257 -1.95 0.95 31.76
N GLY A 258 -1.20 1.75 32.52
CA GLY A 258 0.15 1.40 32.93
C GLY A 258 0.56 2.07 34.24
N ALA A 259 1.46 1.39 34.94
CA ALA A 259 2.14 1.92 36.14
C ALA A 259 3.65 1.87 35.91
N PHE A 260 4.34 2.96 36.24
CA PHE A 260 5.77 3.16 36.02
C PHE A 260 6.41 3.58 37.33
N TYR A 261 7.42 2.86 37.77
CA TYR A 261 8.11 3.13 39.04
C TYR A 261 9.62 3.21 38.81
N ASN A 262 10.19 4.34 39.22
CA ASN A 262 11.64 4.53 39.22
C ASN A 262 12.18 4.20 40.61
N LEU A 263 13.03 3.20 40.72
CA LEU A 263 13.66 2.80 41.98
C LEU A 263 15.00 3.54 42.13
N LYS A 264 14.96 4.72 42.73
CA LYS A 264 16.15 5.52 43.13
C LYS A 264 17.14 5.73 41.98
N ASP A 265 16.66 5.92 40.74
CA ASP A 265 17.47 6.08 39.51
C ASP A 265 18.40 4.89 39.17
N ILE A 266 18.16 3.73 39.81
CA ILE A 266 18.91 2.50 39.59
C ILE A 266 18.16 1.59 38.62
N LEU A 267 16.82 1.51 38.76
CA LEU A 267 15.99 0.57 38.01
C LEU A 267 14.63 1.19 37.70
N ASP A 268 14.25 1.13 36.42
CA ASP A 268 12.91 1.49 35.93
C ASP A 268 12.07 0.23 35.78
N LEU A 269 10.93 0.21 36.48
CA LEU A 269 9.93 -0.87 36.40
C LEU A 269 8.68 -0.33 35.72
N SER A 270 8.13 -1.10 34.79
CA SER A 270 6.85 -0.78 34.16
C SER A 270 5.96 -2.01 34.03
N VAL A 271 4.67 -1.82 34.24
CA VAL A 271 3.63 -2.81 33.95
C VAL A 271 2.57 -2.12 33.13
N GLU A 272 2.28 -2.66 31.97
CA GLU A 272 1.29 -2.11 31.03
C GLU A 272 0.32 -3.20 30.60
N GLY A 273 -0.96 -2.85 30.51
CA GLY A 273 -2.02 -3.68 29.97
C GLY A 273 -2.81 -2.91 28.91
N TYR A 274 -3.24 -3.62 27.87
CA TYR A 274 -4.11 -3.03 26.85
C TYR A 274 -5.19 -4.01 26.40
N TYR A 275 -6.30 -3.44 25.95
CA TYR A 275 -7.36 -4.14 25.26
C TYR A 275 -7.70 -3.42 23.96
N LYS A 276 -7.75 -4.16 22.84
CA LYS A 276 -8.09 -3.63 21.52
C LYS A 276 -9.19 -4.47 20.90
N SER A 277 -10.30 -3.82 20.53
CA SER A 277 -11.35 -4.42 19.70
C SER A 277 -11.25 -3.91 18.27
N MET A 278 -11.46 -4.79 17.30
CA MET A 278 -11.40 -4.46 15.88
C MET A 278 -12.65 -4.97 15.17
N HIS A 279 -13.17 -4.17 14.23
CA HIS A 279 -14.38 -4.47 13.47
C HIS A 279 -14.14 -4.27 11.98
N ASN A 280 -14.85 -5.02 11.15
CA ASN A 280 -14.74 -4.99 9.68
C ASN A 280 -13.31 -5.31 9.20
N LEU A 281 -12.67 -6.29 9.83
CA LEU A 281 -11.39 -6.82 9.35
C LEU A 281 -11.61 -7.48 7.99
N ILE A 282 -10.60 -7.34 7.11
CA ILE A 282 -10.56 -8.02 5.82
C ILE A 282 -9.58 -9.18 5.98
N GLU A 283 -10.06 -10.38 5.71
CA GLU A 283 -9.29 -11.63 5.66
C GLU A 283 -9.10 -12.08 4.21
#